data_a925cb7fd8ef99c6a564c42fecf40a43
#
_entry.id   a925cb7fd8ef99c6a564c42fecf40a43
#
_cell.length_a   1.000
_cell.length_b   1.000
_cell.length_c   1.000
_cell.angle_alpha   90.00
_cell.angle_beta   90.00
_cell.angle_gamma   90.00
#
_symmetry.space_group_name_H-M   'P 1'
#
loop_
_entity.id
_entity.type
_entity.pdbx_description
1 polymer ?
#
loop_
_entity_poly.entity_id
_entity_poly.type
_entity_poly.pdbx_seq_one_letter_code
_entity_poly.pdbx_strand_id
1 'polypeptide(L)'
;MKKVLFCIAALCAAATGGFAQSFSAATYNVRQLNAGDDARGDGWERRLPVIASLIRYHDFDIFGAQEVFHSQLLDLLAALPGYGYTGVGRDDGAEAGEYAAVFYKKDRFQLLDSGHFWLSEEPSRPSKGWDAKYVRICCWGRFLDRESGERFWFFTLHTDHKGRRAQVESCRLVVDRIRTMCRGERAVLTGDFNVGQTSESYAVLRDSKLLFDACDLAELRYAETGTENGFDPDRKTFRCIDYLFVTEGFRVLRYGILIDTYRTKEPAGSAKPYRARTPSDHFPVQVELPFAE
;
A
#
# COMPACT_ATOMS: atom_id res chain seq x y z
N MET A 1 62.54 30.58 -33.58
CA MET A 1 62.12 30.06 -32.24
C MET A 1 60.57 29.96 -32.20
N LYS A 2 60.00 28.79 -32.41
CA LYS A 2 58.53 28.56 -32.38
C LYS A 2 58.16 28.17 -30.96
N LYS A 3 57.32 28.97 -30.32
CA LYS A 3 56.75 28.66 -29.01
C LYS A 3 55.56 27.75 -29.24
N VAL A 4 55.63 26.52 -28.70
CA VAL A 4 54.51 25.58 -28.65
C VAL A 4 53.74 25.84 -27.36
N LEU A 5 52.47 26.21 -27.51
CA LEU A 5 51.54 26.44 -26.40
C LEU A 5 50.83 25.10 -26.09
N PHE A 6 51.13 24.50 -24.95
CA PHE A 6 50.40 23.32 -24.46
C PHE A 6 49.11 23.80 -23.74
N CYS A 7 47.94 23.56 -24.35
CA CYS A 7 46.65 23.68 -23.67
C CYS A 7 46.40 22.41 -22.90
N ILE A 8 46.46 22.48 -21.58
CA ILE A 8 45.99 21.43 -20.68
C ILE A 8 44.46 21.59 -20.55
N ALA A 9 43.71 20.73 -21.19
CA ALA A 9 42.26 20.61 -20.96
C ALA A 9 42.05 19.86 -19.65
N ALA A 10 41.69 20.58 -18.60
CA ALA A 10 41.23 19.97 -17.36
C ALA A 10 39.82 19.38 -17.57
N LEU A 11 39.72 18.06 -17.61
CA LEU A 11 38.45 17.35 -17.57
C LEU A 11 37.89 17.50 -16.14
N CYS A 12 36.99 18.44 -15.92
CA CYS A 12 36.15 18.44 -14.73
C CYS A 12 35.16 17.29 -14.85
N ALA A 13 35.46 16.14 -14.27
CA ALA A 13 34.48 15.13 -13.97
C ALA A 13 33.54 15.72 -12.89
N ALA A 14 32.42 16.27 -13.30
CA ALA A 14 31.32 16.56 -12.39
C ALA A 14 30.87 15.21 -11.81
N ALA A 15 31.23 14.93 -10.58
CA ALA A 15 30.60 13.90 -9.79
C ALA A 15 29.14 14.36 -9.60
N THR A 16 28.25 13.96 -10.52
CA THR A 16 26.83 13.99 -10.28
C THR A 16 26.59 12.97 -9.17
N GLY A 17 26.57 13.45 -7.92
CA GLY A 17 25.98 12.67 -6.84
C GLY A 17 24.56 12.33 -7.29
N GLY A 18 24.37 11.12 -7.82
CA GLY A 18 23.06 10.61 -8.16
C GLY A 18 22.27 10.60 -6.86
N PHE A 19 21.27 11.46 -6.75
CA PHE A 19 20.25 11.25 -5.74
C PHE A 19 19.70 9.83 -5.98
N ALA A 20 19.80 8.96 -4.98
CA ALA A 20 19.21 7.63 -5.07
C ALA A 20 17.75 7.82 -5.50
N GLN A 21 17.39 7.24 -6.65
CA GLN A 21 16.06 7.39 -7.21
C GLN A 21 15.06 6.76 -6.23
N SER A 22 14.16 7.58 -5.69
CA SER A 22 13.10 7.13 -4.78
C SER A 22 11.86 6.71 -5.56
N PHE A 23 11.05 5.85 -4.97
CA PHE A 23 9.71 5.52 -5.45
C PHE A 23 8.68 5.72 -4.35
N SER A 24 7.47 6.02 -4.78
CA SER A 24 6.31 6.18 -3.90
C SER A 24 5.60 4.84 -3.72
N ALA A 25 5.60 4.31 -2.49
CA ALA A 25 4.85 3.12 -2.12
C ALA A 25 3.67 3.50 -1.22
N ALA A 26 2.53 2.80 -1.36
CA ALA A 26 1.35 3.09 -0.54
C ALA A 26 0.57 1.82 -0.16
N THR A 27 -0.29 1.97 0.84
CA THR A 27 -1.39 1.04 1.14
C THR A 27 -2.70 1.81 1.20
N TYR A 28 -3.76 1.23 0.63
CA TYR A 28 -5.06 1.88 0.60
C TYR A 28 -6.20 0.86 0.65
N ASN A 29 -6.88 0.74 1.79
CA ASN A 29 -8.18 0.09 1.82
C ASN A 29 -9.19 1.00 1.11
N VAL A 30 -9.62 0.60 -0.09
CA VAL A 30 -10.52 1.41 -0.95
C VAL A 30 -12.00 1.21 -0.63
N ARG A 31 -12.29 0.39 0.35
CA ARG A 31 -13.65 0.00 0.75
C ARG A 31 -14.41 -0.74 -0.35
N GLN A 32 -14.90 -1.90 -0.03
CA GLN A 32 -15.70 -2.73 -0.93
C GLN A 32 -17.00 -2.05 -1.37
N LEU A 33 -17.48 -2.43 -2.53
CA LEU A 33 -18.81 -2.07 -3.03
C LEU A 33 -19.89 -2.69 -2.15
N ASN A 34 -20.80 -1.88 -1.62
CA ASN A 34 -21.96 -2.38 -0.88
C ASN A 34 -23.12 -1.37 -0.89
N ALA A 35 -24.36 -1.91 -0.86
CA ALA A 35 -25.58 -1.11 -0.93
C ALA A 35 -25.78 -0.17 0.27
N GLY A 36 -25.17 -0.47 1.43
CA GLY A 36 -25.27 0.39 2.61
C GLY A 36 -24.50 1.71 2.43
N ASP A 37 -23.35 1.66 1.77
CA ASP A 37 -22.55 2.83 1.45
C ASP A 37 -23.25 3.64 0.34
N ASP A 38 -23.84 2.98 -0.66
CA ASP A 38 -24.62 3.64 -1.72
C ASP A 38 -25.79 4.44 -1.12
N ALA A 39 -26.54 3.84 -0.19
CA ALA A 39 -27.67 4.49 0.47
C ALA A 39 -27.26 5.73 1.29
N ARG A 40 -26.03 5.79 1.80
CA ARG A 40 -25.47 6.94 2.53
C ARG A 40 -24.82 7.98 1.60
N GLY A 41 -24.74 7.69 0.30
CA GLY A 41 -24.10 8.52 -0.70
C GLY A 41 -22.58 8.40 -0.74
N ASP A 42 -22.03 7.33 -0.14
CA ASP A 42 -20.61 6.96 -0.15
C ASP A 42 -20.36 5.76 -1.10
N GLY A 43 -21.23 5.59 -2.11
CA GLY A 43 -21.17 4.52 -3.09
C GLY A 43 -19.94 4.56 -3.98
N TRP A 44 -19.56 3.39 -4.50
CA TRP A 44 -18.36 3.19 -5.29
C TRP A 44 -18.24 4.11 -6.52
N GLU A 45 -19.32 4.25 -7.30
CA GLU A 45 -19.33 5.09 -8.50
C GLU A 45 -18.95 6.55 -8.22
N ARG A 46 -19.34 7.06 -7.05
CA ARG A 46 -18.98 8.41 -6.61
C ARG A 46 -17.54 8.50 -6.14
N ARG A 47 -17.04 7.45 -5.47
CA ARG A 47 -15.71 7.41 -4.86
C ARG A 47 -14.60 7.12 -5.87
N LEU A 48 -14.85 6.27 -6.86
CA LEU A 48 -13.87 5.86 -7.87
C LEU A 48 -13.12 7.03 -8.53
N PRO A 49 -13.78 8.07 -9.09
CA PRO A 49 -13.05 9.18 -9.74
C PRO A 49 -12.18 9.96 -8.74
N VAL A 50 -12.60 10.04 -7.47
CA VAL A 50 -11.83 10.73 -6.43
C VAL A 50 -10.63 9.89 -6.02
N ILE A 51 -10.81 8.58 -5.80
CA ILE A 51 -9.73 7.63 -5.51
C ILE A 51 -8.69 7.63 -6.62
N ALA A 52 -9.12 7.52 -7.88
CA ALA A 52 -8.21 7.54 -9.02
C ALA A 52 -7.46 8.88 -9.15
N SER A 53 -8.12 10.01 -8.84
CA SER A 53 -7.48 11.32 -8.84
C SER A 53 -6.47 11.47 -7.72
N LEU A 54 -6.78 10.96 -6.52
CA LEU A 54 -5.87 10.92 -5.37
C LEU A 54 -4.61 10.11 -5.70
N ILE A 55 -4.77 8.89 -6.21
CA ILE A 55 -3.65 8.02 -6.59
C ILE A 55 -2.75 8.72 -7.62
N ARG A 56 -3.33 9.38 -8.63
CA ARG A 56 -2.57 10.11 -9.66
C ARG A 56 -1.89 11.37 -9.11
N TYR A 57 -2.57 12.12 -8.24
CA TYR A 57 -2.03 13.37 -7.68
C TYR A 57 -0.88 13.13 -6.71
N HIS A 58 -1.03 12.17 -5.82
CA HIS A 58 0.02 11.75 -4.89
C HIS A 58 1.06 10.82 -5.53
N ASP A 59 0.87 10.51 -6.80
CA ASP A 59 1.82 9.82 -7.68
C ASP A 59 2.30 8.47 -7.11
N PHE A 60 1.36 7.61 -6.71
CA PHE A 60 1.70 6.28 -6.22
C PHE A 60 2.37 5.46 -7.31
N ASP A 61 3.62 5.06 -7.12
CA ASP A 61 4.32 4.20 -8.09
C ASP A 61 3.89 2.74 -7.95
N ILE A 62 3.71 2.29 -6.70
CA ILE A 62 3.23 0.95 -6.35
C ILE A 62 2.38 1.01 -5.09
N PHE A 63 1.26 0.31 -5.05
CA PHE A 63 0.43 0.29 -3.84
C PHE A 63 -0.33 -1.01 -3.65
N GLY A 64 -0.54 -1.37 -2.39
CA GLY A 64 -1.47 -2.42 -1.98
C GLY A 64 -2.88 -1.85 -1.82
N ALA A 65 -3.87 -2.47 -2.47
CA ALA A 65 -5.28 -2.12 -2.31
C ALA A 65 -6.03 -3.26 -1.62
N GLN A 66 -6.82 -2.93 -0.60
CA GLN A 66 -7.63 -3.89 0.17
C GLN A 66 -9.13 -3.64 -0.07
N GLU A 67 -9.94 -4.65 0.19
CA GLU A 67 -11.40 -4.69 -0.01
C GLU A 67 -11.84 -4.47 -1.46
N VAL A 68 -11.03 -4.84 -2.42
CA VAL A 68 -11.34 -4.67 -3.85
C VAL A 68 -12.11 -5.87 -4.36
N PHE A 69 -13.36 -5.72 -4.80
CA PHE A 69 -14.02 -6.74 -5.61
C PHE A 69 -13.53 -6.72 -7.06
N HIS A 70 -13.70 -7.83 -7.78
CA HIS A 70 -13.24 -7.95 -9.17
C HIS A 70 -13.76 -6.80 -10.07
N SER A 71 -15.02 -6.41 -9.94
CA SER A 71 -15.58 -5.26 -10.67
C SER A 71 -14.87 -3.95 -10.33
N GLN A 72 -14.58 -3.70 -9.04
CA GLN A 72 -13.85 -2.49 -8.61
C GLN A 72 -12.40 -2.50 -9.11
N LEU A 73 -11.78 -3.68 -9.21
CA LEU A 73 -10.44 -3.84 -9.77
C LEU A 73 -10.42 -3.43 -11.24
N LEU A 74 -11.39 -3.89 -12.05
CA LEU A 74 -11.53 -3.51 -13.45
C LEU A 74 -11.79 -2.01 -13.62
N ASP A 75 -12.63 -1.42 -12.77
CA ASP A 75 -12.90 0.02 -12.75
C ASP A 75 -11.64 0.84 -12.43
N LEU A 76 -10.84 0.40 -11.43
CA LEU A 76 -9.57 1.04 -11.10
C LEU A 76 -8.58 0.96 -12.26
N LEU A 77 -8.44 -0.18 -12.93
CA LEU A 77 -7.57 -0.33 -14.10
C LEU A 77 -8.01 0.57 -15.27
N ALA A 78 -9.31 0.69 -15.50
CA ALA A 78 -9.85 1.60 -16.50
C ALA A 78 -9.56 3.08 -16.15
N ALA A 79 -9.65 3.46 -14.88
CA ALA A 79 -9.35 4.80 -14.40
C ALA A 79 -7.83 5.11 -14.28
N LEU A 80 -6.99 4.08 -14.23
CA LEU A 80 -5.54 4.13 -14.06
C LEU A 80 -4.81 3.34 -15.17
N PRO A 81 -4.92 3.73 -16.46
CA PRO A 81 -4.47 2.92 -17.60
C PRO A 81 -2.96 2.65 -17.63
N GLY A 82 -2.15 3.47 -16.94
CA GLY A 82 -0.70 3.26 -16.77
C GLY A 82 -0.33 2.14 -15.79
N TYR A 83 -1.31 1.65 -15.00
CA TYR A 83 -1.05 0.62 -13.99
C TYR A 83 -1.29 -0.78 -14.50
N GLY A 84 -0.50 -1.71 -13.97
CA GLY A 84 -0.76 -3.14 -13.93
C GLY A 84 -1.16 -3.56 -12.52
N TYR A 85 -1.55 -4.83 -12.36
CA TYR A 85 -1.81 -5.39 -11.05
C TYR A 85 -1.36 -6.84 -10.95
N THR A 86 -1.23 -7.32 -9.71
CA THR A 86 -1.17 -8.75 -9.36
C THR A 86 -1.99 -9.00 -8.11
N GLY A 87 -2.61 -10.16 -8.03
CA GLY A 87 -3.51 -10.58 -6.95
C GLY A 87 -4.71 -11.34 -7.48
N VAL A 88 -5.40 -12.00 -6.57
CA VAL A 88 -6.59 -12.84 -6.85
C VAL A 88 -7.66 -12.62 -5.78
N GLY A 89 -8.89 -13.00 -6.08
CA GLY A 89 -9.98 -13.03 -5.11
C GLY A 89 -9.73 -14.08 -4.02
N ARG A 90 -10.00 -13.71 -2.77
CA ARG A 90 -9.67 -14.55 -1.60
C ARG A 90 -10.49 -15.83 -1.49
N ASP A 91 -11.69 -15.88 -2.09
CA ASP A 91 -12.64 -16.96 -1.86
C ASP A 91 -12.37 -18.18 -2.75
N ASP A 92 -11.75 -17.97 -3.93
CA ASP A 92 -11.48 -19.05 -4.90
C ASP A 92 -10.04 -19.06 -5.44
N GLY A 93 -9.27 -18.01 -5.17
CA GLY A 93 -7.95 -17.83 -5.77
C GLY A 93 -7.99 -17.40 -7.25
N ALA A 94 -9.11 -16.86 -7.69
CA ALA A 94 -9.36 -16.33 -9.02
C ALA A 94 -10.07 -14.97 -8.95
N GLU A 95 -11.39 -14.92 -9.10
CA GLU A 95 -12.15 -13.68 -9.16
C GLU A 95 -13.12 -13.46 -7.99
N ALA A 96 -13.42 -14.50 -7.19
CA ALA A 96 -14.40 -14.43 -6.14
C ALA A 96 -13.85 -13.86 -4.84
N GLY A 97 -14.67 -13.01 -4.19
CA GLY A 97 -14.36 -12.37 -2.93
C GLY A 97 -13.50 -11.10 -3.09
N GLU A 98 -13.10 -10.57 -1.95
CA GLU A 98 -12.25 -9.38 -1.92
C GLU A 98 -10.80 -9.73 -2.27
N TYR A 99 -10.16 -8.85 -3.01
CA TYR A 99 -8.72 -8.88 -3.28
C TYR A 99 -7.96 -8.11 -2.22
N ALA A 100 -6.73 -8.54 -1.98
CA ALA A 100 -5.63 -7.70 -1.53
C ALA A 100 -4.67 -7.60 -2.73
N ALA A 101 -4.85 -6.61 -3.59
CA ALA A 101 -4.16 -6.51 -4.87
C ALA A 101 -2.99 -5.53 -4.83
N VAL A 102 -1.89 -5.86 -5.52
CA VAL A 102 -0.78 -4.93 -5.75
C VAL A 102 -0.98 -4.26 -7.10
N PHE A 103 -1.11 -2.94 -7.11
CA PHE A 103 -1.10 -2.11 -8.31
C PHE A 103 0.26 -1.44 -8.49
N TYR A 104 0.76 -1.34 -9.72
CA TYR A 104 2.07 -0.76 -10.00
C TYR A 104 2.11 -0.06 -11.36
N LYS A 105 2.89 1.00 -11.51
CA LYS A 105 3.15 1.66 -12.79
C LYS A 105 3.95 0.74 -13.70
N LYS A 106 3.39 0.42 -14.88
CA LYS A 106 3.99 -0.52 -15.85
C LYS A 106 5.25 0.01 -16.54
N ASP A 107 5.37 1.30 -16.68
CA ASP A 107 6.54 1.96 -17.25
C ASP A 107 7.74 1.91 -16.29
N ARG A 108 7.49 2.05 -14.99
CA ARG A 108 8.52 2.01 -13.96
C ARG A 108 8.89 0.59 -13.54
N PHE A 109 7.91 -0.24 -13.24
CA PHE A 109 8.16 -1.58 -12.69
C PHE A 109 7.89 -2.71 -13.67
N GLN A 110 8.82 -3.65 -13.73
CA GLN A 110 8.62 -4.94 -14.38
C GLN A 110 8.29 -5.98 -13.32
N LEU A 111 7.11 -6.58 -13.42
CA LEU A 111 6.75 -7.74 -12.61
C LEU A 111 7.56 -8.95 -13.08
N LEU A 112 8.40 -9.48 -12.19
CA LEU A 112 9.28 -10.64 -12.46
C LEU A 112 8.64 -11.95 -12.04
N ASP A 113 7.91 -11.93 -10.91
CA ASP A 113 7.21 -13.08 -10.35
C ASP A 113 6.07 -12.58 -9.47
N SER A 114 5.05 -13.41 -9.24
CA SER A 114 3.90 -13.05 -8.42
C SER A 114 3.19 -14.28 -7.86
N GLY A 115 2.45 -14.07 -6.79
CA GLY A 115 1.65 -15.13 -6.22
C GLY A 115 0.84 -14.65 -5.01
N HIS A 116 0.32 -15.62 -4.30
CA HIS A 116 -0.48 -15.38 -3.13
C HIS A 116 -0.42 -16.57 -2.17
N PHE A 117 -0.87 -16.36 -0.96
CA PHE A 117 -1.10 -17.42 0.02
C PHE A 117 -2.22 -17.00 0.98
N TRP A 118 -3.00 -17.96 1.44
CA TRP A 118 -4.05 -17.71 2.42
C TRP A 118 -3.47 -17.58 3.82
N LEU A 119 -4.05 -16.66 4.60
CA LEU A 119 -3.68 -16.42 5.99
C LEU A 119 -4.38 -17.46 6.89
N SER A 120 -3.89 -18.68 6.81
CA SER A 120 -4.47 -19.86 7.50
C SER A 120 -3.41 -20.93 7.73
N GLU A 121 -3.79 -22.00 8.43
CA GLU A 121 -2.98 -23.20 8.60
C GLU A 121 -2.74 -23.96 7.28
N GLU A 122 -3.53 -23.65 6.24
CA GLU A 122 -3.44 -24.23 4.91
C GLU A 122 -3.21 -23.13 3.85
N PRO A 123 -2.03 -22.53 3.79
CA PRO A 123 -1.77 -21.34 2.97
C PRO A 123 -1.85 -21.57 1.45
N SER A 124 -1.93 -22.81 0.99
CA SER A 124 -1.94 -23.17 -0.44
C SER A 124 -3.33 -23.21 -1.07
N ARG A 125 -4.40 -23.05 -0.29
CA ARG A 125 -5.79 -23.11 -0.77
C ARG A 125 -6.71 -22.16 -0.02
N PRO A 126 -7.86 -21.78 -0.60
CA PRO A 126 -8.86 -20.99 0.10
C PRO A 126 -9.28 -21.65 1.42
N SER A 127 -8.99 -20.98 2.53
CA SER A 127 -9.30 -21.49 3.86
C SER A 127 -9.35 -20.35 4.87
N LYS A 128 -10.21 -20.52 5.89
CA LYS A 128 -10.22 -19.64 7.06
C LYS A 128 -9.16 -20.12 8.05
N GLY A 129 -8.28 -19.21 8.46
CA GLY A 129 -7.27 -19.52 9.44
C GLY A 129 -7.75 -19.37 10.88
N TRP A 130 -7.41 -20.34 11.74
CA TRP A 130 -7.61 -20.29 13.20
C TRP A 130 -9.06 -19.91 13.57
N ASP A 131 -9.24 -18.77 14.25
CA ASP A 131 -10.53 -18.24 14.67
C ASP A 131 -11.06 -17.13 13.74
N ALA A 132 -10.54 -17.02 12.52
CA ALA A 132 -10.94 -15.99 11.57
C ALA A 132 -12.43 -16.06 11.22
N LYS A 133 -13.06 -14.89 11.07
CA LYS A 133 -14.44 -14.79 10.59
C LYS A 133 -14.53 -15.03 9.08
N TYR A 134 -13.55 -14.54 8.33
CA TYR A 134 -13.50 -14.62 6.86
C TYR A 134 -12.20 -15.26 6.36
N VAL A 135 -12.24 -15.75 5.14
CA VAL A 135 -11.05 -16.12 4.40
C VAL A 135 -10.20 -14.85 4.21
N ARG A 136 -8.89 -14.95 4.44
CA ARG A 136 -7.95 -13.82 4.30
C ARG A 136 -6.76 -14.24 3.48
N ILE A 137 -6.19 -13.31 2.73
CA ILE A 137 -5.15 -13.57 1.74
C ILE A 137 -4.04 -12.53 1.84
N CYS A 138 -2.83 -12.94 1.50
CA CYS A 138 -1.70 -12.07 1.19
C CYS A 138 -1.31 -12.30 -0.26
N CYS A 139 -1.28 -11.24 -1.06
CA CYS A 139 -0.78 -11.28 -2.43
C CYS A 139 0.58 -10.57 -2.50
N TRP A 140 1.41 -10.96 -3.47
CA TRP A 140 2.74 -10.41 -3.62
C TRP A 140 3.19 -10.37 -5.08
N GLY A 141 4.14 -9.47 -5.35
CA GLY A 141 4.91 -9.44 -6.58
C GLY A 141 6.39 -9.23 -6.28
N ARG A 142 7.26 -9.76 -7.13
CA ARG A 142 8.68 -9.44 -7.18
C ARG A 142 8.91 -8.56 -8.39
N PHE A 143 9.51 -7.40 -8.17
CA PHE A 143 9.63 -6.36 -9.17
C PHE A 143 11.08 -6.01 -9.46
N LEU A 144 11.33 -5.58 -10.70
CA LEU A 144 12.51 -4.82 -11.10
C LEU A 144 12.07 -3.36 -11.28
N ASP A 145 12.67 -2.46 -10.54
CA ASP A 145 12.59 -1.02 -10.80
C ASP A 145 13.51 -0.69 -11.99
N ARG A 146 12.92 -0.26 -13.10
CA ARG A 146 13.66 0.03 -14.35
C ARG A 146 14.53 1.27 -14.25
N GLU A 147 14.23 2.16 -13.31
CA GLU A 147 14.98 3.40 -13.12
C GLU A 147 16.27 3.17 -12.32
N SER A 148 16.20 2.40 -11.24
CA SER A 148 17.35 2.09 -10.39
C SER A 148 18.08 0.79 -10.78
N GLY A 149 17.40 -0.12 -11.47
CA GLY A 149 17.88 -1.49 -11.73
C GLY A 149 17.75 -2.43 -10.53
N GLU A 150 17.20 -1.96 -9.43
CA GLU A 150 17.07 -2.72 -8.18
C GLU A 150 15.86 -3.67 -8.22
N ARG A 151 15.96 -4.76 -7.46
CA ARG A 151 14.88 -5.73 -7.29
C ARG A 151 14.36 -5.68 -5.87
N PHE A 152 13.04 -5.85 -5.74
CA PHE A 152 12.39 -5.90 -4.44
C PHE A 152 11.09 -6.70 -4.50
N TRP A 153 10.60 -7.09 -3.33
CA TRP A 153 9.32 -7.74 -3.16
C TRP A 153 8.31 -6.76 -2.59
N PHE A 154 7.07 -6.87 -3.04
CA PHE A 154 5.98 -6.08 -2.51
C PHE A 154 4.84 -7.02 -2.12
N PHE A 155 4.47 -6.99 -0.84
CA PHE A 155 3.39 -7.79 -0.26
C PHE A 155 2.25 -6.88 0.15
N THR A 156 1.02 -7.36 -0.01
CA THR A 156 -0.16 -6.69 0.52
C THR A 156 -1.13 -7.71 1.08
N LEU A 157 -1.77 -7.36 2.20
CA LEU A 157 -2.67 -8.25 2.90
C LEU A 157 -3.85 -7.49 3.49
N HIS A 158 -4.87 -8.25 3.90
CA HIS A 158 -5.94 -7.76 4.75
C HIS A 158 -6.22 -8.84 5.81
N THR A 159 -5.86 -8.59 7.09
CA THR A 159 -6.06 -9.58 8.16
C THR A 159 -7.51 -9.61 8.64
N ASP A 160 -7.86 -10.62 9.42
CA ASP A 160 -9.21 -10.72 9.97
C ASP A 160 -9.47 -9.66 11.04
N HIS A 161 -10.70 -9.11 11.09
CA HIS A 161 -11.07 -8.05 12.01
C HIS A 161 -11.69 -8.54 13.33
N LYS A 162 -11.86 -9.87 13.50
CA LYS A 162 -12.49 -10.49 14.68
C LYS A 162 -11.59 -11.49 15.38
N GLY A 163 -11.01 -12.42 14.63
CA GLY A 163 -10.21 -13.52 15.14
C GLY A 163 -8.86 -13.05 15.68
N ARG A 164 -8.72 -12.92 16.99
CA ARG A 164 -7.48 -12.44 17.61
C ARG A 164 -6.30 -13.38 17.34
N ARG A 165 -6.54 -14.69 17.45
CA ARG A 165 -5.53 -15.70 17.12
C ARG A 165 -5.17 -15.64 15.64
N ALA A 166 -6.17 -15.53 14.76
CA ALA A 166 -5.94 -15.39 13.32
C ALA A 166 -5.12 -14.16 12.99
N GLN A 167 -5.33 -13.02 13.65
CA GLN A 167 -4.51 -11.81 13.48
C GLN A 167 -3.04 -12.06 13.83
N VAL A 168 -2.76 -12.65 15.00
CA VAL A 168 -1.40 -12.94 15.47
C VAL A 168 -0.70 -13.94 14.56
N GLU A 169 -1.36 -15.07 14.27
CA GLU A 169 -0.77 -16.14 13.48
C GLU A 169 -0.58 -15.75 12.01
N SER A 170 -1.48 -14.91 11.47
CA SER A 170 -1.30 -14.32 10.14
C SER A 170 -0.02 -13.49 10.07
N CYS A 171 0.25 -12.66 11.08
CA CYS A 171 1.48 -11.90 11.15
C CYS A 171 2.73 -12.80 11.24
N ARG A 172 2.69 -13.87 12.04
CA ARG A 172 3.77 -14.86 12.10
C ARG A 172 4.01 -15.52 10.75
N LEU A 173 2.94 -16.01 10.11
CA LEU A 173 3.01 -16.63 8.78
C LEU A 173 3.64 -15.68 7.74
N VAL A 174 3.23 -14.42 7.71
CA VAL A 174 3.74 -13.43 6.77
C VAL A 174 5.23 -13.16 7.01
N VAL A 175 5.65 -12.98 8.26
CA VAL A 175 7.07 -12.82 8.60
C VAL A 175 7.91 -14.01 8.11
N ASP A 176 7.43 -15.23 8.35
CA ASP A 176 8.13 -16.45 7.92
C ASP A 176 8.17 -16.58 6.40
N ARG A 177 7.09 -16.21 5.71
CA ARG A 177 7.03 -16.18 4.23
C ARG A 177 8.00 -15.16 3.66
N ILE A 178 8.05 -13.94 4.16
CA ILE A 178 8.99 -12.91 3.71
C ILE A 178 10.44 -13.41 3.95
N ARG A 179 10.75 -13.95 5.12
CA ARG A 179 12.08 -14.48 5.44
C ARG A 179 12.53 -15.57 4.49
N THR A 180 11.64 -16.50 4.16
CA THR A 180 11.97 -17.68 3.34
C THR A 180 11.94 -17.39 1.84
N MET A 181 11.04 -16.53 1.38
CA MET A 181 10.89 -16.19 -0.03
C MET A 181 11.92 -15.16 -0.50
N CYS A 182 12.09 -14.08 0.26
CA CYS A 182 12.95 -12.98 -0.17
C CYS A 182 14.44 -13.27 -0.01
N ARG A 183 14.82 -14.16 0.93
CA ARG A 183 16.22 -14.60 1.14
C ARG A 183 17.22 -13.45 1.24
N GLY A 184 16.83 -12.36 1.91
CA GLY A 184 17.64 -11.17 2.07
C GLY A 184 17.45 -10.09 0.98
N GLU A 185 16.69 -10.36 -0.08
CA GLU A 185 16.25 -9.28 -0.97
C GLU A 185 15.30 -8.33 -0.22
N ARG A 186 15.32 -7.07 -0.61
CA ARG A 186 14.46 -6.02 -0.03
C ARG A 186 12.98 -6.35 -0.21
N ALA A 187 12.18 -6.07 0.81
CA ALA A 187 10.74 -6.30 0.78
C ALA A 187 9.98 -5.15 1.44
N VAL A 188 8.82 -4.85 0.86
CA VAL A 188 7.81 -3.93 1.40
C VAL A 188 6.58 -4.76 1.74
N LEU A 189 6.05 -4.64 2.94
CA LEU A 189 4.80 -5.25 3.38
C LEU A 189 3.78 -4.16 3.69
N THR A 190 2.63 -4.24 3.04
CA THR A 190 1.54 -3.28 3.20
C THR A 190 0.24 -3.98 3.58
N GLY A 191 -0.71 -3.25 4.08
CA GLY A 191 -2.05 -3.79 4.27
C GLY A 191 -2.88 -3.11 5.34
N ASP A 192 -4.14 -3.54 5.39
CA ASP A 192 -5.02 -3.34 6.54
C ASP A 192 -4.86 -4.54 7.49
N PHE A 193 -4.22 -4.28 8.61
CA PHE A 193 -3.95 -5.31 9.62
C PHE A 193 -5.08 -5.43 10.64
N ASN A 194 -6.09 -4.55 10.62
CA ASN A 194 -7.22 -4.53 11.54
C ASN A 194 -6.84 -4.45 13.04
N VAL A 195 -5.59 -4.14 13.34
CA VAL A 195 -5.04 -4.08 14.72
C VAL A 195 -4.26 -2.79 14.94
N GLY A 196 -4.29 -2.26 16.15
CA GLY A 196 -3.49 -1.10 16.55
C GLY A 196 -2.07 -1.48 16.97
N GLN A 197 -1.21 -0.48 17.09
CA GLN A 197 0.23 -0.61 17.42
C GLN A 197 0.52 -1.21 18.79
N THR A 198 -0.46 -1.27 19.70
CA THR A 198 -0.33 -1.89 21.03
C THR A 198 -0.72 -3.36 21.06
N SER A 199 -1.14 -3.94 19.92
CA SER A 199 -1.58 -5.31 19.81
C SER A 199 -0.42 -6.32 19.78
N GLU A 200 -0.69 -7.57 20.17
CA GLU A 200 0.25 -8.68 20.02
C GLU A 200 0.62 -8.92 18.54
N SER A 201 -0.34 -8.78 17.63
CA SER A 201 -0.12 -8.94 16.20
C SER A 201 0.90 -7.92 15.66
N TYR A 202 0.79 -6.66 16.08
CA TYR A 202 1.76 -5.63 15.71
C TYR A 202 3.14 -5.94 16.33
N ALA A 203 3.18 -6.40 17.59
CA ALA A 203 4.43 -6.79 18.24
C ALA A 203 5.15 -7.92 17.49
N VAL A 204 4.42 -8.89 16.91
CA VAL A 204 5.03 -9.96 16.07
C VAL A 204 5.80 -9.37 14.90
N LEU A 205 5.24 -8.34 14.23
CA LEU A 205 5.91 -7.69 13.10
C LEU A 205 7.11 -6.86 13.56
N ARG A 206 6.91 -5.98 14.54
CA ARG A 206 7.95 -5.09 15.09
C ARG A 206 9.14 -5.86 15.65
N ASP A 207 8.87 -6.93 16.41
CA ASP A 207 9.90 -7.68 17.12
C ASP A 207 10.55 -8.78 16.24
N SER A 208 10.13 -8.91 14.97
CA SER A 208 10.62 -9.90 14.01
C SER A 208 12.09 -9.74 13.65
N LYS A 209 12.68 -8.56 13.88
CA LYS A 209 14.02 -8.14 13.43
C LYS A 209 14.21 -8.26 11.90
N LEU A 210 13.11 -8.32 11.17
CA LEU A 210 13.06 -8.39 9.71
C LEU A 210 12.33 -7.21 9.12
N LEU A 211 11.24 -6.78 9.77
CA LEU A 211 10.32 -5.75 9.33
C LEU A 211 10.39 -4.55 10.27
N PHE A 212 10.50 -3.38 9.69
CA PHE A 212 10.56 -2.10 10.39
C PHE A 212 9.38 -1.25 9.94
N ASP A 213 8.64 -0.66 10.89
CA ASP A 213 7.55 0.25 10.55
C ASP A 213 8.11 1.51 9.87
N ALA A 214 7.64 1.77 8.66
CA ALA A 214 8.09 2.92 7.89
C ALA A 214 7.77 4.25 8.58
N CYS A 215 6.72 4.30 9.42
CA CYS A 215 6.42 5.46 10.25
C CYS A 215 7.56 5.78 11.22
N ASP A 216 8.15 4.75 11.85
CA ASP A 216 9.23 4.92 12.82
C ASP A 216 10.56 5.33 12.16
N LEU A 217 10.80 4.87 10.93
CA LEU A 217 12.01 5.17 10.17
C LEU A 217 11.99 6.51 9.44
N ALA A 218 10.80 7.11 9.25
CA ALA A 218 10.62 8.26 8.39
C ALA A 218 11.35 9.51 8.89
N GLU A 219 12.11 10.16 7.98
CA GLU A 219 12.77 11.44 8.22
C GLU A 219 11.76 12.58 8.35
N LEU A 220 10.67 12.54 7.55
CA LEU A 220 9.57 13.48 7.60
C LEU A 220 8.24 12.73 7.72
N ARG A 221 7.41 13.11 8.69
CA ARG A 221 6.10 12.50 8.95
C ARG A 221 4.97 13.50 8.78
N TYR A 222 3.92 13.06 8.11
CA TYR A 222 2.61 13.70 8.08
C TYR A 222 1.57 12.66 8.56
N ALA A 223 1.39 12.57 9.89
CA ALA A 223 0.62 11.50 10.53
C ALA A 223 -0.10 12.01 11.80
N GLU A 224 -0.84 13.12 11.67
CA GLU A 224 -1.59 13.76 12.77
C GLU A 224 -2.88 13.01 13.16
N THR A 225 -3.22 11.93 12.44
CA THR A 225 -4.43 11.14 12.63
C THR A 225 -4.14 9.65 12.49
N GLY A 226 -5.12 8.81 12.86
CA GLY A 226 -5.13 7.38 12.49
C GLY A 226 -5.62 7.17 11.06
N THR A 227 -5.63 5.91 10.62
CA THR A 227 -5.96 5.55 9.24
C THR A 227 -7.44 5.25 9.00
N GLU A 228 -8.19 4.81 10.02
CA GLU A 228 -9.63 4.52 9.93
C GLU A 228 -10.47 5.76 10.22
N ASN A 229 -11.23 6.26 9.24
CA ASN A 229 -12.11 7.42 9.38
C ASN A 229 -13.61 7.09 9.44
N GLY A 230 -14.03 5.91 8.94
CA GLY A 230 -15.42 5.46 8.95
C GLY A 230 -16.36 6.32 8.10
N PHE A 231 -15.89 6.94 7.02
CA PHE A 231 -16.58 7.92 6.18
C PHE A 231 -16.99 9.22 6.88
N ASP A 232 -16.39 9.51 8.04
CA ASP A 232 -16.60 10.76 8.75
C ASP A 232 -15.36 11.67 8.60
N PRO A 233 -15.43 12.73 7.76
CA PRO A 233 -14.31 13.64 7.54
C PRO A 233 -13.95 14.48 8.77
N ASP A 234 -14.84 14.59 9.73
CA ASP A 234 -14.65 15.36 10.96
C ASP A 234 -14.16 14.47 12.12
N ARG A 235 -14.08 13.14 11.90
CA ARG A 235 -13.64 12.19 12.92
C ARG A 235 -12.16 12.32 13.22
N LYS A 236 -11.84 12.69 14.45
CA LYS A 236 -10.48 12.58 14.95
C LYS A 236 -10.26 11.15 15.47
N THR A 237 -9.37 10.42 14.83
CA THR A 237 -8.98 9.07 15.24
C THR A 237 -7.47 9.00 15.47
N PHE A 238 -7.05 8.13 16.38
CA PHE A 238 -5.64 7.77 16.58
C PHE A 238 -5.41 6.29 16.27
N ARG A 239 -6.43 5.60 15.76
CA ARG A 239 -6.35 4.20 15.42
C ARG A 239 -5.72 4.03 14.04
N CYS A 240 -4.42 3.72 14.04
CA CYS A 240 -3.73 3.23 12.85
C CYS A 240 -3.93 1.73 12.77
N ILE A 241 -4.43 1.25 11.64
CA ILE A 241 -4.60 -0.17 11.34
C ILE A 241 -4.09 -0.55 9.95
N ASP A 242 -3.78 0.46 9.14
CA ASP A 242 -3.12 0.32 7.86
C ASP A 242 -1.64 0.66 8.03
N TYR A 243 -0.76 -0.26 7.66
CA TYR A 243 0.67 -0.13 7.88
C TYR A 243 1.45 -0.39 6.61
N LEU A 244 2.66 0.17 6.62
CA LEU A 244 3.70 -0.10 5.67
C LEU A 244 4.98 -0.43 6.42
N PHE A 245 5.45 -1.65 6.27
CA PHE A 245 6.72 -2.13 6.82
C PHE A 245 7.73 -2.33 5.70
N VAL A 246 9.00 -2.12 6.01
CA VAL A 246 10.11 -2.36 5.10
C VAL A 246 11.15 -3.28 5.75
N THR A 247 11.88 -4.04 4.94
CA THR A 247 13.10 -4.72 5.39
C THR A 247 14.29 -3.76 5.35
N GLU A 248 15.43 -4.19 5.86
CA GLU A 248 16.70 -3.48 5.67
C GLU A 248 16.97 -3.19 4.18
N GLY A 249 17.73 -2.13 3.90
CA GLY A 249 18.08 -1.71 2.55
C GLY A 249 17.14 -0.68 1.92
N PHE A 250 16.14 -0.20 2.67
CA PHE A 250 15.39 1.01 2.35
C PHE A 250 15.68 2.12 3.36
N ARG A 251 15.73 3.35 2.87
CA ARG A 251 15.49 4.54 3.67
C ARG A 251 14.03 4.94 3.54
N VAL A 252 13.49 5.66 4.51
CA VAL A 252 12.15 6.22 4.43
C VAL A 252 12.26 7.73 4.53
N LEU A 253 12.19 8.42 3.40
CA LEU A 253 12.31 9.89 3.38
C LEU A 253 11.07 10.56 3.92
N ARG A 254 9.89 10.05 3.52
CA ARG A 254 8.61 10.60 3.93
C ARG A 254 7.63 9.49 4.26
N TYR A 255 6.80 9.76 5.24
CA TYR A 255 5.64 8.95 5.60
C TYR A 255 4.44 9.88 5.77
N GLY A 256 3.32 9.55 5.14
CA GLY A 256 2.10 10.35 5.24
C GLY A 256 0.84 9.51 5.35
N ILE A 257 -0.07 9.93 6.23
CA ILE A 257 -1.47 9.50 6.20
C ILE A 257 -2.22 10.60 5.44
N LEU A 258 -2.74 10.27 4.25
CA LEU A 258 -3.33 11.24 3.33
C LEU A 258 -4.80 11.45 3.67
N ILE A 259 -5.12 12.62 4.21
CA ILE A 259 -6.45 12.98 4.73
C ILE A 259 -7.31 13.73 3.70
N ASP A 260 -7.16 13.39 2.43
CA ASP A 260 -7.89 14.01 1.34
C ASP A 260 -9.39 13.88 1.51
N THR A 261 -10.09 14.98 1.25
CA THR A 261 -11.55 15.04 1.29
C THR A 261 -12.07 15.68 0.01
N TYR A 262 -13.31 15.36 -0.36
CA TYR A 262 -14.00 15.99 -1.47
C TYR A 262 -15.34 16.57 -1.02
N ARG A 263 -16.03 17.29 -1.91
CA ARG A 263 -17.30 17.94 -1.60
C ARG A 263 -18.39 17.44 -2.53
N THR A 264 -19.51 17.03 -1.93
CA THR A 264 -20.74 16.73 -2.69
C THR A 264 -21.77 17.83 -2.46
N LYS A 265 -22.52 18.16 -3.52
CA LYS A 265 -23.63 19.08 -3.44
C LYS A 265 -24.77 18.43 -2.66
N GLU A 266 -25.31 19.14 -1.71
CA GLU A 266 -26.47 18.69 -0.92
C GLU A 266 -27.79 19.12 -1.61
N PRO A 267 -28.90 18.43 -1.30
CA PRO A 267 -30.23 18.83 -1.79
C PRO A 267 -30.57 20.27 -1.45
N ALA A 268 -31.43 20.88 -2.29
CA ALA A 268 -31.94 22.24 -2.02
C ALA A 268 -32.66 22.26 -0.67
N GLY A 269 -32.39 23.29 0.13
CA GLY A 269 -32.95 23.44 1.49
C GLY A 269 -32.11 22.80 2.60
N SER A 270 -31.00 22.13 2.29
CA SER A 270 -30.05 21.64 3.29
C SER A 270 -29.37 22.80 4.04
N ALA A 271 -29.00 22.58 5.31
CA ALA A 271 -28.33 23.58 6.14
C ALA A 271 -27.00 24.10 5.54
N LYS A 272 -26.32 23.27 4.75
CA LYS A 272 -25.11 23.63 4.00
C LYS A 272 -25.27 23.20 2.55
N PRO A 273 -24.78 23.99 1.57
CA PRO A 273 -24.89 23.67 0.15
C PRO A 273 -23.99 22.49 -0.29
N TYR A 274 -22.97 22.19 0.51
CA TYR A 274 -22.01 21.11 0.27
C TYR A 274 -21.69 20.34 1.54
N ARG A 275 -21.46 19.05 1.39
CA ARG A 275 -20.99 18.15 2.45
C ARG A 275 -19.59 17.67 2.14
N ALA A 276 -18.73 17.65 3.17
CA ALA A 276 -17.42 16.99 3.09
C ALA A 276 -17.61 15.47 3.12
N ARG A 277 -16.79 14.76 2.34
CA ARG A 277 -16.73 13.30 2.30
C ARG A 277 -15.29 12.83 2.17
N THR A 278 -15.02 11.62 2.62
CA THR A 278 -13.75 10.92 2.40
C THR A 278 -13.89 9.93 1.24
N PRO A 279 -12.83 9.71 0.42
CA PRO A 279 -12.90 8.77 -0.71
C PRO A 279 -13.06 7.31 -0.29
N SER A 280 -12.62 6.94 0.91
CA SER A 280 -12.81 5.64 1.56
C SER A 280 -13.05 5.86 3.05
N ASP A 281 -13.52 4.84 3.77
CA ASP A 281 -13.57 4.82 5.23
C ASP A 281 -12.19 4.62 5.88
N HIS A 282 -11.15 4.48 5.05
CA HIS A 282 -9.75 4.54 5.41
C HIS A 282 -9.03 5.67 4.69
N PHE A 283 -7.98 6.22 5.32
CA PHE A 283 -7.01 7.10 4.69
C PHE A 283 -5.84 6.27 4.17
N PRO A 284 -5.35 6.52 2.95
CA PRO A 284 -4.15 5.84 2.47
C PRO A 284 -2.92 6.26 3.26
N VAL A 285 -1.99 5.31 3.40
CA VAL A 285 -0.64 5.57 3.90
C VAL A 285 0.32 5.55 2.72
N GLN A 286 1.13 6.59 2.58
CA GLN A 286 2.14 6.74 1.54
C GLN A 286 3.53 6.92 2.15
N VAL A 287 4.53 6.34 1.51
CA VAL A 287 5.96 6.53 1.84
C VAL A 287 6.77 6.81 0.59
N GLU A 288 7.88 7.50 0.75
CA GLU A 288 8.89 7.70 -0.28
C GLU A 288 10.14 6.90 0.10
N LEU A 289 10.51 5.94 -0.77
CA LEU A 289 11.52 4.93 -0.53
C LEU A 289 12.63 5.00 -1.58
N PRO A 290 13.80 5.58 -1.30
CA PRO A 290 15.01 5.29 -2.05
C PRO A 290 15.56 3.93 -1.62
N PHE A 291 16.20 3.24 -2.55
CA PHE A 291 17.04 2.11 -2.19
C PHE A 291 18.28 2.65 -1.46
N ALA A 292 18.61 2.09 -0.29
CA ALA A 292 19.84 2.43 0.41
C ALA A 292 21.05 1.86 -0.35
N GLU A 293 22.13 2.60 -0.37
CA GLU A 293 23.42 2.19 -0.92
C GLU A 293 24.06 1.04 -0.12
#